data_2e187fbb04179700a5c726053691bddf
#
_entry.id   2e187fbb04179700a5c726053691bddf
#
_cell.length_a   1.000
_cell.length_b   1.000
_cell.length_c   1.000
_cell.angle_alpha   90.00
_cell.angle_beta   90.00
_cell.angle_gamma   90.00
#
_symmetry.space_group_name_H-M   'P 1'
#
loop_
_entity.id
_entity.type
_entity.pdbx_description
1 polymer ?
#
loop_
_entity_poly.entity_id
_entity_poly.type
_entity_poly.pdbx_seq_one_letter_code
_entity_poly.pdbx_strand_id
1 'polypeptide(L)'
;LGDTLSKLTNDTTSLGRIGFIIFDMFKELLTVLILTGRMFQVDYILALVSLILLPLIIRVVRKYTKKIRKYGRERQDTTGKVTAFTQETLSGIFVIKAFNNTDFVIDKYKDLTKEEFEQAYKTTKIKAKVSPINEVITTFMVLLVVLYGGYQILVTKKITSGDLISFVTALGLMHQPLKRLINKNNDLQDALPSADRVVEIFDEKIETDVFGEAVEFNEKIQDIKFENV
;
A
#
# COMPACT_ATOMS: atom_id res chain seq x y z
N LEU A 1 -7.86 0.05 -28.25
CA LEU A 1 -7.05 1.29 -28.29
C LEU A 1 -6.89 1.92 -26.90
N GLY A 2 -7.98 2.05 -26.11
CA GLY A 2 -7.92 2.63 -24.75
C GLY A 2 -7.09 1.78 -23.78
N ASP A 3 -7.21 0.47 -23.84
CA ASP A 3 -6.45 -0.48 -23.03
C ASP A 3 -4.94 -0.44 -23.38
N THR A 4 -4.62 -0.40 -24.65
CA THR A 4 -3.23 -0.30 -25.14
C THR A 4 -2.58 1.02 -24.74
N LEU A 5 -3.31 2.13 -24.82
CA LEU A 5 -2.84 3.44 -24.34
C LEU A 5 -2.62 3.45 -22.82
N SER A 6 -3.51 2.81 -22.05
CA SER A 6 -3.34 2.66 -20.60
C SER A 6 -2.11 1.85 -20.24
N LYS A 7 -1.87 0.73 -20.96
CA LYS A 7 -0.65 -0.08 -20.81
C LYS A 7 0.61 0.73 -21.12
N LEU A 8 0.62 1.49 -22.21
CA LEU A 8 1.77 2.29 -22.62
C LEU A 8 2.07 3.50 -21.70
N THR A 9 1.06 4.08 -21.06
CA THR A 9 1.26 5.29 -20.24
C THR A 9 1.34 4.99 -18.75
N ASN A 10 0.33 4.30 -18.20
CA ASN A 10 0.22 4.07 -16.76
C ASN A 10 1.14 2.94 -16.31
N ASP A 11 1.20 1.85 -17.06
CA ASP A 11 2.00 0.68 -16.68
C ASP A 11 3.50 0.94 -16.83
N THR A 12 3.94 1.64 -17.87
CA THR A 12 5.34 2.10 -18.01
C THR A 12 5.76 3.06 -16.90
N THR A 13 4.88 3.95 -16.47
CA THR A 13 5.16 4.83 -15.32
C THR A 13 5.29 4.03 -14.03
N SER A 14 4.48 2.98 -13.87
CA SER A 14 4.54 2.07 -12.72
C SER A 14 5.82 1.25 -12.70
N LEU A 15 6.29 0.78 -13.86
CA LEU A 15 7.60 0.13 -14.03
C LEU A 15 8.76 1.03 -13.60
N GLY A 16 8.78 2.29 -14.06
CA GLY A 16 9.80 3.27 -13.65
C GLY A 16 9.87 3.46 -12.14
N ARG A 17 8.73 3.38 -11.44
CA ARG A 17 8.67 3.48 -9.96
C ARG A 17 9.27 2.28 -9.24
N ILE A 18 9.26 1.07 -9.83
CA ILE A 18 9.78 -0.15 -9.19
C ILE A 18 11.25 0.02 -8.83
N GLY A 19 12.06 0.58 -9.71
CA GLY A 19 13.48 0.84 -9.43
C GLY A 19 13.69 1.74 -8.21
N PHE A 20 12.92 2.83 -8.09
CA PHE A 20 12.95 3.71 -6.94
C PHE A 20 12.45 3.03 -5.65
N ILE A 21 11.42 2.19 -5.74
CA ILE A 21 10.90 1.43 -4.61
C ILE A 21 11.98 0.49 -4.07
N ILE A 22 12.66 -0.26 -4.94
CA ILE A 22 13.73 -1.19 -4.55
C ILE A 22 14.90 -0.44 -3.91
N PHE A 23 15.31 0.68 -4.51
CA PHE A 23 16.38 1.52 -3.95
C PHE A 23 16.01 2.07 -2.56
N ASP A 24 14.80 2.58 -2.40
CA ASP A 24 14.29 3.02 -1.10
C ASP A 24 14.26 1.89 -0.07
N MET A 25 13.81 0.70 -0.46
CA MET A 25 13.81 -0.49 0.42
C MET A 25 15.22 -0.83 0.87
N PHE A 26 16.19 -0.80 -0.03
CA PHE A 26 17.59 -1.06 0.30
C PHE A 26 18.15 -0.02 1.28
N LYS A 27 17.88 1.26 1.04
CA LYS A 27 18.26 2.35 1.96
C LYS A 27 17.67 2.17 3.35
N GLU A 28 16.37 1.86 3.44
CA GLU A 28 15.71 1.66 4.74
C GLU A 28 16.23 0.39 5.45
N LEU A 29 16.54 -0.66 4.70
CA LEU A 29 17.15 -1.88 5.24
C LEU A 29 18.52 -1.59 5.84
N LEU A 30 19.38 -0.85 5.13
CA LEU A 30 20.68 -0.42 5.64
C LEU A 30 20.54 0.43 6.91
N THR A 31 19.58 1.34 6.93
CA THR A 31 19.32 2.17 8.12
C THR A 31 18.94 1.30 9.33
N VAL A 32 18.07 0.31 9.14
CA VAL A 32 17.69 -0.65 10.21
C VAL A 32 18.91 -1.45 10.68
N LEU A 33 19.76 -1.93 9.75
CA LEU A 33 20.96 -2.68 10.10
C LEU A 33 21.97 -1.85 10.90
N ILE A 34 22.20 -0.60 10.50
CA ILE A 34 23.11 0.32 11.20
C ILE A 34 22.60 0.62 12.62
N LEU A 35 21.31 0.96 12.75
CA LEU A 35 20.71 1.23 14.06
C LEU A 35 20.73 -0.01 14.96
N THR A 36 20.42 -1.18 14.41
CA THR A 36 20.50 -2.46 15.13
C THR A 36 21.94 -2.74 15.57
N GLY A 37 22.93 -2.56 14.67
CA GLY A 37 24.35 -2.73 14.99
C GLY A 37 24.78 -1.81 16.14
N ARG A 38 24.34 -0.56 16.12
CA ARG A 38 24.60 0.40 17.23
C ARG A 38 23.97 -0.06 18.55
N MET A 39 22.74 -0.59 18.50
CA MET A 39 22.08 -1.14 19.70
C MET A 39 22.86 -2.32 20.30
N PHE A 40 23.37 -3.23 19.48
CA PHE A 40 24.19 -4.35 19.92
C PHE A 40 25.54 -3.93 20.50
N GLN A 41 26.13 -2.83 20.01
CA GLN A 41 27.37 -2.27 20.56
C GLN A 41 27.16 -1.71 21.97
N VAL A 42 25.98 -1.18 22.28
CA VAL A 42 25.69 -0.66 23.62
C VAL A 42 25.45 -1.78 24.61
N ASP A 43 24.49 -2.65 24.36
CA ASP A 43 24.21 -3.82 25.19
C ASP A 43 23.42 -4.86 24.40
N TYR A 44 23.95 -6.10 24.35
CA TYR A 44 23.36 -7.16 23.57
C TYR A 44 22.03 -7.68 24.15
N ILE A 45 21.84 -7.59 25.48
CA ILE A 45 20.61 -8.02 26.15
C ILE A 45 19.47 -7.03 25.84
N LEU A 46 19.76 -5.73 25.99
CA LEU A 46 18.81 -4.68 25.61
C LEU A 46 18.40 -4.77 24.14
N ALA A 47 19.40 -5.00 23.25
CA ALA A 47 19.14 -5.16 21.82
C ALA A 47 18.25 -6.37 21.52
N LEU A 48 18.53 -7.53 22.12
CA LEU A 48 17.72 -8.75 21.97
C LEU A 48 16.29 -8.57 22.47
N VAL A 49 16.10 -8.00 23.66
CA VAL A 49 14.77 -7.72 24.23
C VAL A 49 13.99 -6.78 23.30
N SER A 50 14.62 -5.73 22.82
CA SER A 50 14.00 -4.77 21.87
C SER A 50 13.61 -5.46 20.56
N LEU A 51 14.48 -6.31 20.00
CA LEU A 51 14.23 -7.07 18.77
C LEU A 51 13.10 -8.09 18.93
N ILE A 52 12.96 -8.73 20.09
CA ILE A 52 11.86 -9.67 20.37
C ILE A 52 10.51 -8.92 20.47
N LEU A 53 10.50 -7.70 20.98
CA LEU A 53 9.29 -6.89 21.08
C LEU A 53 8.81 -6.34 19.72
N LEU A 54 9.72 -6.12 18.75
CA LEU A 54 9.37 -5.66 17.40
C LEU A 54 8.36 -6.55 16.66
N PRO A 55 8.51 -7.88 16.59
CA PRO A 55 7.51 -8.76 15.99
C PRO A 55 6.14 -8.67 16.65
N LEU A 56 6.09 -8.40 17.95
CA LEU A 56 4.82 -8.20 18.66
C LEU A 56 4.08 -6.96 18.15
N ILE A 57 4.79 -5.84 18.01
CA ILE A 57 4.25 -4.60 17.41
C ILE A 57 3.76 -4.89 15.99
N ILE A 58 4.56 -5.54 15.17
CA ILE A 58 4.21 -5.87 13.77
C ILE A 58 2.94 -6.74 13.72
N ARG A 59 2.79 -7.73 14.61
CA ARG A 59 1.58 -8.57 14.68
C ARG A 59 0.33 -7.76 15.02
N VAL A 60 0.43 -6.86 15.99
CA VAL A 60 -0.68 -5.97 16.38
C VAL A 60 -1.07 -5.08 15.21
N VAL A 61 -0.10 -4.40 14.59
CA VAL A 61 -0.34 -3.54 13.42
C VAL A 61 -0.99 -4.31 12.28
N ARG A 62 -0.45 -5.49 11.92
CA ARG A 62 -1.00 -6.34 10.86
C ARG A 62 -2.46 -6.75 11.10
N LYS A 63 -2.82 -7.08 12.35
CA LYS A 63 -4.20 -7.43 12.73
C LYS A 63 -5.17 -6.28 12.44
N TYR A 64 -4.80 -5.06 12.81
CA TYR A 64 -5.63 -3.88 12.55
C TYR A 64 -5.63 -3.47 11.08
N THR A 65 -4.50 -3.57 10.39
CA THR A 65 -4.40 -3.28 8.95
C THR A 65 -5.34 -4.16 8.12
N LYS A 66 -5.46 -5.45 8.43
CA LYS A 66 -6.43 -6.34 7.77
C LYS A 66 -7.87 -5.84 7.93
N LYS A 67 -8.25 -5.38 9.14
CA LYS A 67 -9.60 -4.83 9.37
C LYS A 67 -9.81 -3.51 8.63
N ILE A 68 -8.80 -2.63 8.63
CA ILE A 68 -8.85 -1.35 7.89
C ILE A 68 -9.04 -1.60 6.40
N ARG A 69 -8.30 -2.56 5.81
CA ARG A 69 -8.45 -2.92 4.39
C ARG A 69 -9.83 -3.49 4.08
N LYS A 70 -10.37 -4.35 4.95
CA LYS A 70 -11.72 -4.91 4.76
C LYS A 70 -12.78 -3.80 4.71
N TYR A 71 -12.86 -2.98 5.75
CA TYR A 71 -13.84 -1.88 5.81
C TYR A 71 -13.57 -0.78 4.79
N GLY A 72 -12.30 -0.59 4.39
CA GLY A 72 -11.95 0.31 3.30
C GLY A 72 -12.52 -0.11 1.96
N ARG A 73 -12.52 -1.42 1.65
CA ARG A 73 -13.18 -1.97 0.45
C ARG A 73 -14.69 -1.81 0.52
N GLU A 74 -15.32 -2.22 1.64
CA GLU A 74 -16.76 -2.05 1.84
C GLU A 74 -17.18 -0.58 1.69
N ARG A 75 -16.37 0.36 2.17
CA ARG A 75 -16.59 1.78 1.96
C ARG A 75 -16.46 2.18 0.49
N GLN A 76 -15.47 1.67 -0.23
CA GLN A 76 -15.28 2.00 -1.65
C GLN A 76 -16.48 1.53 -2.48
N ASP A 77 -17.03 0.34 -2.17
CA ASP A 77 -18.23 -0.20 -2.82
C ASP A 77 -19.46 0.71 -2.54
N THR A 78 -19.65 1.16 -1.30
CA THR A 78 -20.76 2.06 -0.96
C THR A 78 -20.59 3.44 -1.58
N THR A 79 -19.35 3.98 -1.63
CA THR A 79 -19.06 5.25 -2.34
C THR A 79 -19.37 5.11 -3.84
N GLY A 80 -19.05 3.96 -4.44
CA GLY A 80 -19.41 3.64 -5.82
C GLY A 80 -20.93 3.68 -6.06
N LYS A 81 -21.72 3.09 -5.15
CA LYS A 81 -23.20 3.12 -5.22
C LYS A 81 -23.75 4.55 -5.13
N VAL A 82 -23.22 5.38 -4.21
CA VAL A 82 -23.62 6.78 -4.08
C VAL A 82 -23.31 7.55 -5.36
N THR A 83 -22.10 7.35 -5.93
CA THR A 83 -21.68 8.03 -7.16
C THR A 83 -22.57 7.62 -8.35
N ALA A 84 -22.81 6.31 -8.53
CA ALA A 84 -23.66 5.81 -9.60
C ALA A 84 -25.09 6.36 -9.49
N PHE A 85 -25.68 6.34 -8.28
CA PHE A 85 -27.01 6.89 -8.05
C PHE A 85 -27.07 8.39 -8.29
N THR A 86 -26.02 9.12 -7.93
CA THR A 86 -25.91 10.56 -8.20
C THR A 86 -25.88 10.84 -9.71
N GLN A 87 -25.07 10.07 -10.47
CA GLN A 87 -25.01 10.20 -11.94
C GLN A 87 -26.35 9.87 -12.60
N GLU A 88 -27.02 8.79 -12.17
CA GLU A 88 -28.34 8.39 -12.65
C GLU A 88 -29.37 9.50 -12.37
N THR A 89 -29.38 10.03 -11.15
CA THR A 89 -30.30 11.11 -10.73
C THR A 89 -30.08 12.38 -11.55
N LEU A 90 -28.82 12.78 -11.78
CA LEU A 90 -28.51 13.96 -12.58
C LEU A 90 -28.88 13.78 -14.06
N SER A 91 -28.64 12.59 -14.61
CA SER A 91 -29.04 12.26 -15.99
C SER A 91 -30.56 12.24 -16.17
N GLY A 92 -31.29 11.78 -15.14
CA GLY A 92 -32.76 11.70 -15.16
C GLY A 92 -33.49 12.91 -14.53
N ILE A 93 -32.81 14.02 -14.23
CA ILE A 93 -33.36 15.11 -13.42
C ILE A 93 -34.66 15.71 -14.01
N PHE A 94 -34.78 15.79 -15.34
CA PHE A 94 -35.97 16.28 -15.99
C PHE A 94 -37.17 15.36 -15.79
N VAL A 95 -36.93 14.02 -15.85
CA VAL A 95 -37.95 13.01 -15.61
C VAL A 95 -38.42 13.07 -14.15
N ILE A 96 -37.48 13.12 -13.20
CA ILE A 96 -37.78 13.21 -11.76
C ILE A 96 -38.67 14.44 -11.47
N LYS A 97 -38.35 15.61 -12.06
CA LYS A 97 -39.13 16.81 -11.91
C LYS A 97 -40.50 16.73 -12.59
N ALA A 98 -40.57 16.13 -13.79
CA ALA A 98 -41.83 16.02 -14.53
C ALA A 98 -42.85 15.13 -13.78
N PHE A 99 -42.34 14.07 -13.09
CA PHE A 99 -43.19 13.20 -12.28
C PHE A 99 -43.29 13.60 -10.80
N ASN A 100 -42.70 14.74 -10.41
CA ASN A 100 -42.68 15.26 -9.04
C ASN A 100 -42.21 14.24 -8.00
N ASN A 101 -41.23 13.41 -8.37
CA ASN A 101 -40.75 12.30 -7.55
C ASN A 101 -39.44 12.63 -6.77
N THR A 102 -39.29 13.90 -6.42
CA THR A 102 -38.06 14.40 -5.76
C THR A 102 -37.86 13.80 -4.37
N ASP A 103 -38.94 13.64 -3.59
CA ASP A 103 -38.85 13.14 -2.21
C ASP A 103 -38.36 11.70 -2.15
N PHE A 104 -38.81 10.84 -3.04
CA PHE A 104 -38.32 9.47 -3.16
C PHE A 104 -36.82 9.41 -3.46
N VAL A 105 -36.34 10.28 -4.38
CA VAL A 105 -34.92 10.34 -4.73
C VAL A 105 -34.07 10.82 -3.55
N ILE A 106 -34.55 11.83 -2.83
CA ILE A 106 -33.88 12.37 -1.64
C ILE A 106 -33.77 11.29 -0.56
N ASP A 107 -34.84 10.57 -0.30
CA ASP A 107 -34.83 9.54 0.75
C ASP A 107 -33.91 8.39 0.38
N LYS A 108 -33.93 7.93 -0.86
CA LYS A 108 -32.99 6.92 -1.34
C LYS A 108 -31.52 7.40 -1.27
N TYR A 109 -31.25 8.66 -1.58
CA TYR A 109 -29.92 9.26 -1.44
C TYR A 109 -29.48 9.31 0.03
N LYS A 110 -30.38 9.67 0.95
CA LYS A 110 -30.11 9.65 2.40
C LYS A 110 -29.74 8.25 2.89
N ASP A 111 -30.46 7.22 2.44
CA ASP A 111 -30.16 5.84 2.85
C ASP A 111 -28.78 5.39 2.35
N LEU A 112 -28.43 5.66 1.09
CA LEU A 112 -27.13 5.35 0.52
C LEU A 112 -25.98 6.10 1.21
N THR A 113 -26.18 7.38 1.48
CA THR A 113 -25.17 8.20 2.20
C THR A 113 -25.02 7.79 3.65
N LYS A 114 -26.10 7.32 4.30
CA LYS A 114 -26.04 6.76 5.64
C LYS A 114 -25.24 5.45 5.67
N GLU A 115 -25.45 4.57 4.69
CA GLU A 115 -24.66 3.35 4.55
C GLU A 115 -23.17 3.67 4.36
N GLU A 116 -22.82 4.64 3.50
CA GLU A 116 -21.44 5.10 3.29
C GLU A 116 -20.84 5.67 4.58
N PHE A 117 -21.58 6.51 5.29
CA PHE A 117 -21.15 7.08 6.57
C PHE A 117 -20.85 6.01 7.61
N GLU A 118 -21.70 4.97 7.72
CA GLU A 118 -21.47 3.87 8.67
C GLU A 118 -20.17 3.12 8.38
N GLN A 119 -19.85 2.87 7.11
CA GLN A 119 -18.60 2.24 6.72
C GLN A 119 -17.38 3.16 6.93
N ALA A 120 -17.53 4.45 6.63
CA ALA A 120 -16.52 5.46 6.93
C ALA A 120 -16.23 5.55 8.43
N TYR A 121 -17.29 5.57 9.25
CA TYR A 121 -17.18 5.59 10.71
C TYR A 121 -16.47 4.35 11.25
N LYS A 122 -16.84 3.14 10.80
CA LYS A 122 -16.17 1.89 11.20
C LYS A 122 -14.67 1.93 10.88
N THR A 123 -14.33 2.37 9.67
CA THR A 123 -12.93 2.51 9.22
C THR A 123 -12.16 3.50 10.11
N THR A 124 -12.73 4.68 10.33
CA THR A 124 -12.11 5.73 11.14
C THR A 124 -11.97 5.32 12.62
N LYS A 125 -12.99 4.67 13.19
CA LYS A 125 -12.95 4.15 14.56
C LYS A 125 -11.81 3.13 14.76
N ILE A 126 -11.55 2.28 13.77
CA ILE A 126 -10.43 1.33 13.86
C ILE A 126 -9.09 2.05 13.71
N LYS A 127 -8.96 2.96 12.74
CA LYS A 127 -7.74 3.77 12.57
C LYS A 127 -7.39 4.53 13.85
N ALA A 128 -8.39 5.14 14.49
CA ALA A 128 -8.21 5.88 15.73
C ALA A 128 -7.72 5.02 16.90
N LYS A 129 -8.03 3.71 16.92
CA LYS A 129 -7.55 2.79 17.96
C LYS A 129 -6.10 2.33 17.76
N VAL A 130 -5.58 2.37 16.53
CA VAL A 130 -4.23 1.86 16.24
C VAL A 130 -3.17 2.75 16.87
N SER A 131 -3.33 4.07 16.81
CA SER A 131 -2.34 5.02 17.35
C SER A 131 -2.12 4.88 18.85
N PRO A 132 -3.16 4.92 19.71
CA PRO A 132 -2.98 4.72 21.15
C PRO A 132 -2.39 3.35 21.53
N ILE A 133 -2.77 2.29 20.81
CA ILE A 133 -2.23 0.96 21.09
C ILE A 133 -0.73 0.92 20.80
N ASN A 134 -0.29 1.49 19.66
CA ASN A 134 1.12 1.58 19.33
C ASN A 134 1.89 2.42 20.35
N GLU A 135 1.30 3.54 20.80
CA GLU A 135 1.91 4.41 21.79
C GLU A 135 2.11 3.70 23.14
N VAL A 136 1.10 2.98 23.64
CA VAL A 136 1.22 2.19 24.87
C VAL A 136 2.32 1.14 24.75
N ILE A 137 2.38 0.39 23.64
CA ILE A 137 3.41 -0.64 23.44
C ILE A 137 4.79 0.00 23.39
N THR A 138 4.94 1.11 22.65
CA THR A 138 6.23 1.81 22.51
C THR A 138 6.68 2.41 23.86
N THR A 139 5.78 3.03 24.60
CA THR A 139 6.08 3.58 25.93
C THR A 139 6.51 2.48 26.90
N PHE A 140 5.80 1.35 26.90
CA PHE A 140 6.18 0.21 27.72
C PHE A 140 7.57 -0.34 27.35
N MET A 141 7.88 -0.41 26.06
CA MET A 141 9.21 -0.81 25.58
C MET A 141 10.29 0.15 26.07
N VAL A 142 10.08 1.47 25.93
CA VAL A 142 11.03 2.49 26.40
C VAL A 142 11.21 2.40 27.90
N LEU A 143 10.12 2.20 28.66
CA LEU A 143 10.16 2.03 30.12
C LEU A 143 11.05 0.83 30.52
N LEU A 144 10.87 -0.31 29.89
CA LEU A 144 11.72 -1.50 30.14
C LEU A 144 13.20 -1.22 29.85
N VAL A 145 13.49 -0.54 28.73
CA VAL A 145 14.85 -0.16 28.35
C VAL A 145 15.45 0.79 29.37
N VAL A 146 14.71 1.79 29.84
CA VAL A 146 15.20 2.76 30.84
C VAL A 146 15.40 2.11 32.20
N LEU A 147 14.51 1.25 32.64
CA LEU A 147 14.66 0.52 33.91
C LEU A 147 15.86 -0.41 33.92
N TYR A 148 16.00 -1.24 32.89
CA TYR A 148 17.13 -2.15 32.79
C TYR A 148 18.45 -1.41 32.52
N GLY A 149 18.46 -0.41 31.63
CA GLY A 149 19.62 0.42 31.36
C GLY A 149 20.05 1.23 32.59
N GLY A 150 19.09 1.77 33.35
CA GLY A 150 19.36 2.43 34.63
C GLY A 150 20.00 1.47 35.67
N TYR A 151 19.50 0.24 35.74
CA TYR A 151 20.14 -0.79 36.57
C TYR A 151 21.60 -1.06 36.11
N GLN A 152 21.83 -1.17 34.81
CA GLN A 152 23.18 -1.37 34.25
C GLN A 152 24.13 -0.20 34.54
N ILE A 153 23.63 1.03 34.57
CA ILE A 153 24.46 2.22 34.91
C ILE A 153 24.77 2.26 36.41
N LEU A 154 23.75 2.09 37.25
CA LEU A 154 23.87 2.33 38.70
C LEU A 154 24.54 1.15 39.45
N VAL A 155 24.22 -0.10 39.05
CA VAL A 155 24.64 -1.29 39.79
C VAL A 155 25.84 -1.95 39.11
N THR A 156 25.74 -2.28 37.83
CA THR A 156 26.79 -3.05 37.15
C THR A 156 27.87 -2.18 36.52
N LYS A 157 27.60 -0.89 36.32
CA LYS A 157 28.50 0.09 35.69
C LYS A 157 29.05 -0.34 34.32
N LYS A 158 28.25 -1.16 33.58
CA LYS A 158 28.65 -1.70 32.27
C LYS A 158 28.44 -0.73 31.13
N ILE A 159 27.43 0.15 31.25
CA ILE A 159 27.11 1.15 30.22
C ILE A 159 27.10 2.55 30.86
N THR A 160 27.32 3.56 30.02
CA THR A 160 27.23 4.96 30.44
C THR A 160 25.84 5.53 30.20
N SER A 161 25.55 6.68 30.85
CA SER A 161 24.29 7.42 30.59
C SER A 161 24.18 7.83 29.09
N GLY A 162 25.32 8.17 28.46
CA GLY A 162 25.37 8.48 27.02
C GLY A 162 25.01 7.27 26.14
N ASP A 163 25.44 6.07 26.54
CA ASP A 163 25.08 4.84 25.83
C ASP A 163 23.59 4.55 25.92
N LEU A 164 22.97 4.73 27.09
CA LEU A 164 21.54 4.55 27.28
C LEU A 164 20.73 5.55 26.42
N ILE A 165 21.13 6.82 26.42
CA ILE A 165 20.49 7.84 25.55
C ILE A 165 20.64 7.47 24.07
N SER A 166 21.84 7.05 23.65
CA SER A 166 22.11 6.59 22.29
C SER A 166 21.22 5.41 21.91
N PHE A 167 21.04 4.44 22.83
CA PHE A 167 20.17 3.28 22.62
C PHE A 167 18.71 3.67 22.45
N VAL A 168 18.15 4.49 23.35
CA VAL A 168 16.76 4.97 23.26
C VAL A 168 16.53 5.78 21.98
N THR A 169 17.50 6.60 21.59
CA THR A 169 17.45 7.37 20.34
C THR A 169 17.45 6.43 19.13
N ALA A 170 18.33 5.43 19.09
CA ALA A 170 18.38 4.44 18.01
C ALA A 170 17.05 3.65 17.92
N LEU A 171 16.48 3.24 19.06
CA LEU A 171 15.19 2.58 19.14
C LEU A 171 14.05 3.43 18.56
N GLY A 172 14.01 4.72 18.94
CA GLY A 172 13.01 5.66 18.42
C GLY A 172 13.15 5.90 16.93
N LEU A 173 14.38 6.08 16.45
CA LEU A 173 14.68 6.29 15.04
C LEU A 173 14.35 5.05 14.17
N MET A 174 14.39 3.84 14.73
CA MET A 174 14.13 2.59 14.00
C MET A 174 12.65 2.43 13.58
N HIS A 175 11.71 3.10 14.27
CA HIS A 175 10.28 2.97 13.98
C HIS A 175 9.91 3.41 12.55
N GLN A 176 10.47 4.50 12.07
CA GLN A 176 10.17 5.06 10.74
C GLN A 176 10.68 4.20 9.58
N PRO A 177 11.97 3.77 9.56
CA PRO A 177 12.47 2.83 8.55
C PRO A 177 11.65 1.55 8.46
N LEU A 178 11.28 0.94 9.59
CA LEU A 178 10.47 -0.28 9.61
C LEU A 178 9.07 -0.05 9.00
N LYS A 179 8.42 1.07 9.33
CA LYS A 179 7.13 1.44 8.73
C LYS A 179 7.25 1.67 7.23
N ARG A 180 8.32 2.36 6.80
CA ARG A 180 8.58 2.60 5.36
C ARG A 180 8.84 1.30 4.61
N LEU A 181 9.62 0.36 5.17
CA LEU A 181 9.83 -0.96 4.56
C LEU A 181 8.52 -1.71 4.32
N ILE A 182 7.61 -1.70 5.31
CA ILE A 182 6.29 -2.34 5.16
C ILE A 182 5.47 -1.67 4.05
N ASN A 183 5.47 -0.35 4.00
CA ASN A 183 4.72 0.40 2.98
C ASN A 183 5.31 0.16 1.59
N LYS A 184 6.64 0.25 1.44
CA LYS A 184 7.33 0.00 0.17
C LYS A 184 7.14 -1.42 -0.35
N ASN A 185 7.06 -2.41 0.53
CA ASN A 185 6.70 -3.77 0.12
C ASN A 185 5.26 -3.84 -0.45
N ASN A 186 4.32 -3.08 0.11
CA ASN A 186 2.97 -3.00 -0.45
C ASN A 186 2.99 -2.27 -1.81
N ASP A 187 3.71 -1.12 -1.90
CA ASP A 187 3.86 -0.36 -3.14
C ASP A 187 4.47 -1.23 -4.26
N LEU A 188 5.43 -2.10 -3.92
CA LEU A 188 6.03 -3.05 -4.85
C LEU A 188 5.01 -4.08 -5.32
N GLN A 189 4.25 -4.69 -4.40
CA GLN A 189 3.21 -5.66 -4.75
C GLN A 189 2.09 -5.05 -5.62
N ASP A 190 1.78 -3.77 -5.41
CA ASP A 190 0.78 -3.05 -6.22
C ASP A 190 1.32 -2.70 -7.63
N ALA A 191 2.65 -2.57 -7.79
CA ALA A 191 3.28 -2.25 -9.05
C ALA A 191 3.61 -3.50 -9.91
N LEU A 192 3.81 -4.69 -9.31
CA LEU A 192 4.16 -5.91 -10.03
C LEU A 192 3.16 -6.30 -11.13
N PRO A 193 1.82 -6.25 -10.94
CA PRO A 193 0.88 -6.59 -12.01
C PRO A 193 1.00 -5.68 -13.24
N SER A 194 1.41 -4.42 -13.06
CA SER A 194 1.68 -3.52 -14.19
C SER A 194 2.96 -3.92 -14.93
N ALA A 195 3.97 -4.42 -14.22
CA ALA A 195 5.18 -4.96 -14.84
C ALA A 195 4.87 -6.21 -15.67
N ASP A 196 4.08 -7.13 -15.12
CA ASP A 196 3.68 -8.36 -15.82
C ASP A 196 2.95 -8.05 -17.12
N ARG A 197 2.01 -7.08 -17.11
CA ARG A 197 1.30 -6.65 -18.33
C ARG A 197 2.19 -6.01 -19.38
N VAL A 198 3.25 -5.32 -18.97
CA VAL A 198 4.20 -4.73 -19.94
C VAL A 198 5.10 -5.81 -20.52
N VAL A 199 5.56 -6.78 -19.71
CA VAL A 199 6.35 -7.93 -20.20
C VAL A 199 5.53 -8.76 -21.18
N GLU A 200 4.24 -8.99 -20.90
CA GLU A 200 3.33 -9.70 -21.80
C GLU A 200 3.29 -9.08 -23.22
N ILE A 201 3.37 -7.74 -23.34
CA ILE A 201 3.43 -7.06 -24.64
C ILE A 201 4.74 -7.39 -25.38
N PHE A 202 5.86 -7.52 -24.66
CA PHE A 202 7.14 -7.88 -25.29
C PHE A 202 7.21 -9.34 -25.72
N ASP A 203 6.43 -10.21 -25.05
CA ASP A 203 6.35 -11.63 -25.37
C ASP A 203 5.29 -11.93 -26.46
N GLU A 204 4.47 -10.94 -26.85
CA GLU A 204 3.55 -11.09 -27.98
C GLU A 204 4.31 -11.26 -29.28
N LYS A 205 3.91 -12.27 -30.04
CA LYS A 205 4.53 -12.53 -31.36
C LYS A 205 4.20 -11.39 -32.31
N ILE A 206 5.24 -10.90 -32.99
CA ILE A 206 5.08 -9.90 -34.04
C ILE A 206 4.31 -10.55 -35.23
N GLU A 207 3.43 -9.82 -35.88
CA GLU A 207 2.61 -10.31 -37.00
C GLU A 207 3.44 -11.01 -38.06
N THR A 208 4.66 -10.54 -38.34
CA THR A 208 5.61 -11.15 -39.27
C THR A 208 6.03 -12.56 -38.88
N ASP A 209 6.06 -12.88 -37.57
CA ASP A 209 6.42 -14.22 -37.08
C ASP A 209 5.26 -15.22 -37.19
N VAL A 210 4.02 -14.72 -37.30
CA VAL A 210 2.82 -15.55 -37.49
C VAL A 210 2.60 -15.93 -38.94
N PHE A 211 2.95 -15.07 -39.86
CA PHE A 211 2.73 -15.27 -41.31
C PHE A 211 3.92 -15.87 -42.05
N GLY A 212 5.06 -16.15 -41.40
CA GLY A 212 6.27 -16.67 -42.01
C GLY A 212 7.04 -15.60 -42.80
N GLU A 213 8.06 -16.05 -43.56
CA GLU A 213 8.85 -15.13 -44.37
C GLU A 213 7.95 -14.44 -45.41
N ALA A 214 7.94 -13.09 -45.36
CA ALA A 214 7.24 -12.30 -46.35
C ALA A 214 7.85 -12.56 -47.73
N VAL A 215 7.05 -13.09 -48.65
CA VAL A 215 7.47 -13.26 -50.06
C VAL A 215 7.38 -11.90 -50.74
N GLU A 216 8.50 -11.41 -51.29
CA GLU A 216 8.47 -10.19 -52.11
C GLU A 216 7.54 -10.38 -53.29
N PHE A 217 6.48 -9.61 -53.33
CA PHE A 217 5.51 -9.62 -54.42
C PHE A 217 5.92 -8.59 -55.48
N ASN A 218 6.57 -9.07 -56.55
CA ASN A 218 7.09 -8.22 -57.61
C ASN A 218 6.10 -7.96 -58.77
N GLU A 219 4.87 -8.47 -58.67
CA GLU A 219 3.85 -8.28 -59.71
C GLU A 219 2.76 -7.28 -59.25
N LYS A 220 2.16 -6.57 -60.22
CA LYS A 220 1.00 -5.70 -59.91
C LYS A 220 -0.19 -6.58 -59.54
N ILE A 221 -0.70 -6.41 -58.35
CA ILE A 221 -1.91 -7.06 -57.88
C ILE A 221 -3.05 -6.66 -58.82
N GLN A 222 -3.64 -7.63 -59.53
CA GLN A 222 -4.76 -7.40 -60.43
C GLN A 222 -6.10 -7.64 -59.76
N ASP A 223 -6.21 -8.67 -58.92
CA ASP A 223 -7.40 -8.95 -58.13
C ASP A 223 -7.03 -9.64 -56.78
N ILE A 224 -7.91 -9.51 -55.79
CA ILE A 224 -7.83 -10.21 -54.51
C ILE A 224 -9.16 -10.96 -54.34
N LYS A 225 -9.09 -12.30 -54.27
CA LYS A 225 -10.24 -13.17 -54.03
C LYS A 225 -10.20 -13.77 -52.64
N PHE A 226 -11.28 -13.64 -51.93
CA PHE A 226 -11.51 -14.37 -50.67
C PHE A 226 -12.33 -15.62 -50.98
N GLU A 227 -11.74 -16.80 -50.80
CA GLU A 227 -12.39 -18.08 -51.01
C GLU A 227 -12.53 -18.80 -49.64
N ASN A 228 -13.74 -19.12 -49.22
CA ASN A 228 -14.07 -19.84 -47.96
C ASN A 228 -13.59 -19.12 -46.70
N VAL A 229 -13.86 -17.83 -46.57
CA VAL A 229 -13.59 -17.03 -45.36
C VAL A 229 -14.77 -17.10 -44.43
#